data_07690320922154c50d98cef63a30b307
#
_entry.id   07690320922154c50d98cef63a30b307
#
_cell.length_a   1.000
_cell.length_b   1.000
_cell.length_c   1.000
_cell.angle_alpha   90.00
_cell.angle_beta   90.00
_cell.angle_gamma   90.00
#
_symmetry.space_group_name_H-M   'P 1'
#
loop_
_entity.id
_entity.type
_entity.pdbx_description
1 polymer ?
#
loop_
_entity_poly.entity_id
_entity_poly.type
_entity_poly.pdbx_seq_one_letter_code
_entity_poly.pdbx_strand_id
1 'polypeptide(L)'
;MATEATEVTGGGPEEARPRPPAIECRGVTRRYAGVVANDRIDLQVAEGEIHALVGENGAGKSTLMKMLYGMEQPDEGEILVRGEPQHIDSPRKAIELRIGMVHQHFMLVDDFTVAENIVLGAEPSRAGGRLDRDGAERRVEELASGFGTPLDPRARVEDIGVGQQQRVEILKLLYRGADILILDEPTAVLVPQEVDELFDHLRQLKADGRTIIFIAHSLDEVLQVADRITVLRDGKVIGTVDAADTDTHQVAEMMVGRPVLLRRVEGKATPGEPLLQVKDLRVTVGGKELVAGLDLDVRRSEIYGLAGVEGNGQAELVEALVGLTAPDTGRIYLDDDELTRADVRTRRQAGLAYIPEDRHARGMVLQMLVSENAVLGQQEREPFSRRGLLDLRAIRRRALELVRSFRVKAPSVSAPAYALSGGNQQKLVLGREFESEPKLLIAAHPTRGLDIGATQFIWQELVEARDEGVAVLLISSNLEEILALADRVGVIYDGRIVAQFRGADATMTELGLYMTGARGGDEEPAA
;
A
#
# COMPACT_ATOMS: atom_id res chain seq x y z
N MET A 1 49.97 66.14 27.14
CA MET A 1 48.65 65.58 27.44
C MET A 1 48.24 64.79 26.21
N ALA A 2 48.52 63.48 26.22
CA ALA A 2 48.15 62.57 25.17
C ALA A 2 46.91 61.79 25.65
N THR A 3 45.84 61.84 24.85
CA THR A 3 44.60 61.12 25.11
C THR A 3 44.66 59.79 24.38
N GLU A 4 44.73 58.70 25.14
CA GLU A 4 44.58 57.34 24.61
C GLU A 4 43.19 57.10 24.13
N ALA A 5 43.04 56.70 22.87
CA ALA A 5 41.80 56.20 22.31
C ALA A 5 41.75 54.69 22.48
N THR A 6 40.81 54.21 23.28
CA THR A 6 40.53 52.80 23.47
C THR A 6 39.74 52.29 22.27
N GLU A 7 40.33 51.41 21.45
CA GLU A 7 39.66 50.63 20.40
C GLU A 7 38.73 49.60 21.05
N VAL A 8 37.42 49.79 20.87
CA VAL A 8 36.39 48.78 21.16
C VAL A 8 36.32 47.87 19.93
N THR A 9 36.93 46.68 20.00
CA THR A 9 36.73 45.63 19.02
C THR A 9 35.31 45.07 19.17
N GLY A 10 34.41 45.49 18.25
CA GLY A 10 33.09 44.93 18.09
C GLY A 10 33.18 43.50 17.58
N GLY A 11 32.86 42.51 18.45
CA GLY A 11 32.60 41.15 18.04
C GLY A 11 31.26 41.16 17.25
N GLY A 12 31.34 40.96 15.93
CA GLY A 12 30.21 40.68 15.11
C GLY A 12 29.53 39.36 15.57
N PRO A 13 28.23 39.19 15.31
CA PRO A 13 27.59 37.93 15.67
C PRO A 13 28.31 36.76 14.96
N GLU A 14 28.78 35.81 15.76
CA GLU A 14 29.37 34.55 15.30
C GLU A 14 28.28 33.88 14.47
N GLU A 15 28.45 33.81 13.15
CA GLU A 15 27.57 33.03 12.27
C GLU A 15 27.57 31.60 12.79
N ALA A 16 26.44 31.16 13.35
CA ALA A 16 26.26 29.82 13.87
C ALA A 16 26.58 28.83 12.73
N ARG A 17 27.65 28.07 12.87
CA ARG A 17 27.99 27.01 11.92
C ARG A 17 26.78 26.11 11.77
N PRO A 18 26.35 25.78 10.54
CA PRO A 18 25.21 24.90 10.34
C PRO A 18 25.47 23.58 11.10
N ARG A 19 24.48 23.14 11.88
CA ARG A 19 24.58 21.86 12.59
C ARG A 19 24.79 20.74 11.57
N PRO A 20 25.65 19.74 11.85
CA PRO A 20 25.81 18.61 10.95
C PRO A 20 24.48 17.84 10.84
N PRO A 21 24.19 17.21 9.69
CA PRO A 21 23.01 16.36 9.54
C PRO A 21 22.97 15.24 10.59
N ALA A 22 21.78 14.84 11.02
CA ALA A 22 21.59 13.68 11.89
C ALA A 22 22.09 12.40 11.22
N ILE A 23 21.75 12.24 9.93
CA ILE A 23 22.25 11.16 9.05
C ILE A 23 22.72 11.78 7.73
N GLU A 24 23.88 11.33 7.25
CA GLU A 24 24.36 11.63 5.91
C GLU A 24 24.89 10.34 5.26
N CYS A 25 24.40 10.01 4.07
CA CYS A 25 24.91 8.95 3.22
C CYS A 25 25.71 9.58 2.08
N ARG A 26 26.91 9.07 1.79
CA ARG A 26 27.76 9.52 0.69
C ARG A 26 28.12 8.35 -0.20
N GLY A 27 27.54 8.31 -1.39
CA GLY A 27 27.79 7.28 -2.40
C GLY A 27 27.45 5.86 -1.96
N VAL A 28 26.50 5.69 -1.03
CA VAL A 28 26.16 4.39 -0.45
C VAL A 28 25.59 3.45 -1.51
N THR A 29 26.27 2.31 -1.70
CA THR A 29 25.90 1.33 -2.74
C THR A 29 25.69 -0.04 -2.11
N ARG A 30 24.62 -0.74 -2.52
CA ARG A 30 24.34 -2.12 -2.12
C ARG A 30 23.94 -2.97 -3.33
N ARG A 31 24.61 -4.12 -3.48
CA ARG A 31 24.40 -5.06 -4.57
C ARG A 31 23.97 -6.42 -4.02
N TYR A 32 22.99 -7.03 -4.64
CA TYR A 32 22.65 -8.45 -4.47
C TYR A 32 22.93 -9.19 -5.78
N ALA A 33 22.89 -10.52 -5.77
CA ALA A 33 23.14 -11.31 -6.96
C ALA A 33 22.21 -10.88 -8.12
N GLY A 34 22.77 -10.18 -9.10
CA GLY A 34 22.05 -9.72 -10.31
C GLY A 34 21.28 -8.40 -10.19
N VAL A 35 21.26 -7.73 -9.02
CA VAL A 35 20.53 -6.47 -8.82
C VAL A 35 21.36 -5.47 -8.00
N VAL A 36 21.41 -4.22 -8.45
CA VAL A 36 21.93 -3.09 -7.67
C VAL A 36 20.74 -2.48 -6.94
N ALA A 37 20.59 -2.74 -5.64
CA ALA A 37 19.46 -2.26 -4.85
C ALA A 37 19.59 -0.78 -4.48
N ASN A 38 20.82 -0.32 -4.23
CA ASN A 38 21.17 1.09 -4.06
C ASN A 38 22.43 1.37 -4.86
N ASP A 39 22.43 2.43 -5.67
CA ASP A 39 23.53 2.85 -6.54
C ASP A 39 23.95 4.27 -6.21
N ARG A 40 25.01 4.42 -5.43
CA ARG A 40 25.61 5.70 -5.03
C ARG A 40 24.58 6.67 -4.42
N ILE A 41 23.90 6.22 -3.38
CA ILE A 41 22.93 7.04 -2.65
C ILE A 41 23.63 8.16 -1.89
N ASP A 42 23.26 9.40 -2.20
CA ASP A 42 23.57 10.58 -1.42
C ASP A 42 22.27 11.06 -0.75
N LEU A 43 22.22 11.03 0.59
CA LEU A 43 21.08 11.42 1.40
C LEU A 43 21.52 12.25 2.60
N GLN A 44 20.82 13.33 2.89
CA GLN A 44 21.05 14.14 4.09
C GLN A 44 19.73 14.35 4.82
N VAL A 45 19.71 13.99 6.11
CA VAL A 45 18.59 14.20 7.04
C VAL A 45 19.05 15.15 8.13
N ALA A 46 18.37 16.29 8.27
CA ALA A 46 18.73 17.29 9.28
C ALA A 46 18.31 16.83 10.69
N GLU A 47 18.93 17.41 11.73
CA GLU A 47 18.48 17.17 13.11
C GLU A 47 17.09 17.80 13.35
N GLY A 48 16.18 17.02 13.95
CA GLY A 48 14.85 17.49 14.32
C GLY A 48 13.89 17.67 13.14
N GLU A 49 14.14 17.02 11.99
CA GLU A 49 13.19 16.99 10.87
C GLU A 49 12.43 15.65 10.77
N ILE A 50 11.26 15.70 10.18
CA ILE A 50 10.57 14.53 9.67
C ILE A 50 10.90 14.43 8.18
N HIS A 51 11.76 13.49 7.81
CA HIS A 51 12.22 13.25 6.46
C HIS A 51 11.50 12.04 5.84
N ALA A 52 10.72 12.28 4.81
CA ALA A 52 10.07 11.18 4.10
C ALA A 52 10.99 10.60 3.02
N LEU A 53 11.01 9.27 2.93
CA LEU A 53 11.65 8.53 1.85
C LEU A 53 10.58 7.80 1.05
N VAL A 54 10.38 8.24 -0.20
CA VAL A 54 9.35 7.69 -1.09
C VAL A 54 9.97 7.05 -2.34
N GLY A 55 9.21 6.21 -3.02
CA GLY A 55 9.65 5.53 -4.24
C GLY A 55 8.80 4.29 -4.49
N GLU A 56 8.84 3.76 -5.71
CA GLU A 56 8.14 2.52 -6.08
C GLU A 56 8.65 1.30 -5.28
N ASN A 57 7.87 0.21 -5.31
CA ASN A 57 8.30 -1.05 -4.73
C ASN A 57 9.55 -1.57 -5.44
N GLY A 58 10.59 -1.89 -4.65
CA GLY A 58 11.90 -2.27 -5.20
C GLY A 58 12.83 -1.09 -5.52
N ALA A 59 12.46 0.17 -5.21
CA ALA A 59 13.32 1.33 -5.40
C ALA A 59 14.54 1.40 -4.47
N GLY A 60 14.65 0.48 -3.49
CA GLY A 60 15.78 0.41 -2.57
C GLY A 60 15.57 1.03 -1.20
N LYS A 61 14.36 1.54 -0.88
CA LYS A 61 14.03 2.19 0.41
C LYS A 61 14.38 1.34 1.63
N SER A 62 13.76 0.15 1.75
CA SER A 62 13.97 -0.74 2.91
C SER A 62 15.41 -1.28 2.98
N THR A 63 16.10 -1.42 1.84
CA THR A 63 17.53 -1.77 1.82
C THR A 63 18.37 -0.67 2.44
N LEU A 64 18.11 0.60 2.08
CA LEU A 64 18.80 1.75 2.67
C LEU A 64 18.54 1.82 4.18
N MET A 65 17.29 1.64 4.62
CA MET A 65 16.97 1.65 6.06
C MET A 65 17.66 0.52 6.82
N LYS A 66 17.71 -0.68 6.24
CA LYS A 66 18.46 -1.81 6.83
C LYS A 66 19.95 -1.52 6.99
N MET A 67 20.55 -0.76 6.05
CA MET A 67 21.94 -0.32 6.19
C MET A 67 22.10 0.72 7.30
N LEU A 68 21.18 1.68 7.43
CA LEU A 68 21.20 2.67 8.52
C LEU A 68 20.99 2.03 9.90
N TYR A 69 20.26 0.91 9.96
CA TYR A 69 20.03 0.17 11.21
C TYR A 69 21.05 -0.98 11.44
N GLY A 70 22.00 -1.18 10.52
CA GLY A 70 23.06 -2.19 10.68
C GLY A 70 22.65 -3.65 10.43
N MET A 71 21.49 -3.88 9.79
CA MET A 71 21.04 -5.22 9.38
C MET A 71 21.71 -5.64 8.06
N GLU A 72 22.14 -4.68 7.26
CA GLU A 72 22.85 -4.84 6.01
C GLU A 72 24.08 -3.94 6.01
N GLN A 73 25.10 -4.28 5.22
CA GLN A 73 26.30 -3.45 5.07
C GLN A 73 26.36 -2.85 3.67
N PRO A 74 26.75 -1.59 3.51
CA PRO A 74 27.04 -1.06 2.18
C PRO A 74 28.27 -1.75 1.58
N ASP A 75 28.23 -1.98 0.26
CA ASP A 75 29.38 -2.50 -0.48
C ASP A 75 30.37 -1.36 -0.81
N GLU A 76 29.88 -0.12 -0.98
CA GLU A 76 30.65 1.09 -1.24
C GLU A 76 29.99 2.29 -0.57
N GLY A 77 30.77 3.37 -0.36
CA GLY A 77 30.31 4.61 0.26
C GLY A 77 30.44 4.61 1.78
N GLU A 78 29.96 5.68 2.41
CA GLU A 78 30.06 5.88 3.86
C GLU A 78 28.75 6.44 4.43
N ILE A 79 28.48 6.10 5.69
CA ILE A 79 27.34 6.63 6.47
C ILE A 79 27.93 7.46 7.61
N LEU A 80 27.50 8.71 7.71
CA LEU A 80 27.85 9.59 8.81
C LEU A 80 26.63 9.80 9.72
N VAL A 81 26.87 9.79 11.03
CA VAL A 81 25.88 10.12 12.06
C VAL A 81 26.39 11.36 12.79
N ARG A 82 25.62 12.44 12.76
CA ARG A 82 26.01 13.75 13.33
C ARG A 82 27.37 14.23 12.84
N GLY A 83 27.65 14.01 11.54
CA GLY A 83 28.90 14.43 10.88
C GLY A 83 30.10 13.49 11.09
N GLU A 84 29.98 12.43 11.88
CA GLU A 84 31.01 11.46 12.17
C GLU A 84 30.83 10.19 11.33
N PRO A 85 31.82 9.75 10.52
CA PRO A 85 31.73 8.48 9.80
C PRO A 85 31.53 7.30 10.75
N GLN A 86 30.53 6.47 10.50
CA GLN A 86 30.21 5.32 11.34
C GLN A 86 30.17 4.03 10.53
N HIS A 87 30.73 2.96 11.09
CA HIS A 87 30.54 1.61 10.58
C HIS A 87 29.45 0.93 11.41
N ILE A 88 28.22 0.90 10.87
CA ILE A 88 27.04 0.37 11.56
C ILE A 88 26.87 -1.10 11.16
N ASP A 89 27.59 -2.00 11.81
CA ASP A 89 27.69 -3.43 11.47
C ASP A 89 26.61 -4.30 12.12
N SER A 90 25.81 -3.73 13.01
CA SER A 90 24.78 -4.45 13.74
C SER A 90 23.69 -3.51 14.29
N PRO A 91 22.47 -4.01 14.53
CA PRO A 91 21.42 -3.25 15.24
C PRO A 91 21.88 -2.74 16.61
N ARG A 92 22.75 -3.49 17.29
CA ARG A 92 23.33 -3.06 18.56
C ARG A 92 24.13 -1.76 18.40
N LYS A 93 24.95 -1.68 17.34
CA LYS A 93 25.72 -0.46 17.03
C LYS A 93 24.80 0.72 16.69
N ALA A 94 23.72 0.48 15.95
CA ALA A 94 22.71 1.51 15.67
C ALA A 94 22.07 2.04 16.97
N ILE A 95 21.70 1.16 17.90
CA ILE A 95 21.15 1.53 19.21
C ILE A 95 22.17 2.35 20.03
N GLU A 96 23.45 1.99 20.02
CA GLU A 96 24.52 2.75 20.68
C GLU A 96 24.64 4.17 20.09
N LEU A 97 24.37 4.35 18.79
CA LEU A 97 24.30 5.62 18.09
C LEU A 97 22.95 6.34 18.26
N ARG A 98 22.04 5.76 19.07
CA ARG A 98 20.69 6.26 19.34
C ARG A 98 19.77 6.26 18.12
N ILE A 99 20.00 5.32 17.19
CA ILE A 99 19.13 5.05 16.05
C ILE A 99 18.20 3.90 16.44
N GLY A 100 16.89 4.09 16.28
CA GLY A 100 15.86 3.08 16.48
C GLY A 100 15.07 2.84 15.20
N MET A 101 14.55 1.63 15.01
CA MET A 101 13.75 1.29 13.83
C MET A 101 12.48 0.53 14.21
N VAL A 102 11.34 1.00 13.69
CA VAL A 102 10.07 0.24 13.63
C VAL A 102 10.02 -0.43 12.27
N HIS A 103 9.86 -1.74 12.27
CA HIS A 103 9.80 -2.55 11.06
C HIS A 103 8.38 -2.60 10.49
N GLN A 104 8.24 -2.87 9.20
CA GLN A 104 6.97 -3.04 8.50
C GLN A 104 6.05 -4.10 9.16
N HIS A 105 6.63 -5.18 9.70
CA HIS A 105 5.94 -6.15 10.54
C HIS A 105 6.39 -5.97 11.98
N PHE A 106 5.44 -5.85 12.89
CA PHE A 106 5.75 -5.65 14.31
C PHE A 106 6.61 -6.77 14.87
N MET A 107 7.64 -6.39 15.61
CA MET A 107 8.57 -7.31 16.26
C MET A 107 8.22 -7.43 17.74
N LEU A 108 6.93 -7.65 18.02
CA LEU A 108 6.38 -7.86 19.35
C LEU A 108 6.22 -9.35 19.64
N VAL A 109 6.28 -9.71 20.91
CA VAL A 109 6.00 -11.07 21.41
C VAL A 109 4.58 -11.08 21.94
N ASP A 110 3.68 -11.80 21.26
CA ASP A 110 2.24 -11.79 21.53
C ASP A 110 1.88 -12.19 22.97
N ASP A 111 2.53 -13.22 23.51
CA ASP A 111 2.34 -13.72 24.86
C ASP A 111 2.86 -12.79 25.97
N PHE A 112 3.66 -11.78 25.63
CA PHE A 112 4.24 -10.84 26.59
C PHE A 112 3.30 -9.67 26.85
N THR A 113 3.43 -9.07 28.03
CA THR A 113 2.75 -7.81 28.32
C THR A 113 3.37 -6.65 27.55
N VAL A 114 2.64 -5.54 27.46
CA VAL A 114 3.13 -4.26 26.91
C VAL A 114 4.44 -3.87 27.58
N ALA A 115 4.50 -3.90 28.92
CA ALA A 115 5.72 -3.56 29.65
C ALA A 115 6.87 -4.51 29.34
N GLU A 116 6.63 -5.82 29.31
CA GLU A 116 7.68 -6.81 28.99
C GLU A 116 8.21 -6.62 27.57
N ASN A 117 7.38 -6.31 26.57
CA ASN A 117 7.81 -6.02 25.22
C ASN A 117 8.67 -4.74 25.13
N ILE A 118 8.27 -3.66 25.80
CA ILE A 118 9.00 -2.39 25.77
C ILE A 118 10.39 -2.51 26.38
N VAL A 119 10.51 -3.19 27.53
CA VAL A 119 11.80 -3.30 28.23
C VAL A 119 12.67 -4.46 27.73
N LEU A 120 12.17 -5.31 26.84
CA LEU A 120 12.87 -6.49 26.32
C LEU A 120 14.28 -6.14 25.80
N GLY A 121 15.31 -6.77 26.36
CA GLY A 121 16.73 -6.51 26.02
C GLY A 121 17.33 -5.27 26.66
N ALA A 122 16.58 -4.57 27.55
CA ALA A 122 17.05 -3.46 28.39
C ALA A 122 16.29 -3.47 29.73
N GLU A 123 16.07 -4.67 30.25
CA GLU A 123 15.24 -4.92 31.43
C GLU A 123 15.82 -4.25 32.69
N PRO A 124 15.01 -3.49 33.45
CA PRO A 124 15.44 -2.97 34.73
C PRO A 124 15.65 -4.11 35.72
N SER A 125 16.78 -4.12 36.43
CA SER A 125 17.13 -5.17 37.35
C SER A 125 17.28 -4.65 38.78
N ARG A 126 16.76 -5.40 39.75
CA ARG A 126 17.01 -5.20 41.19
C ARG A 126 18.37 -5.79 41.60
N ALA A 127 18.82 -5.46 42.80
CA ALA A 127 20.01 -6.06 43.39
C ALA A 127 19.92 -7.60 43.34
N GLY A 128 20.97 -8.24 42.78
CA GLY A 128 21.00 -9.68 42.54
C GLY A 128 20.53 -10.14 41.16
N GLY A 129 20.36 -9.25 40.18
CA GLY A 129 20.05 -9.58 38.78
C GLY A 129 18.62 -10.05 38.50
N ARG A 130 17.68 -9.82 39.45
CA ARG A 130 16.26 -10.13 39.24
C ARG A 130 15.57 -9.00 38.49
N LEU A 131 14.71 -9.36 37.52
CA LEU A 131 13.85 -8.42 36.81
C LEU A 131 12.99 -7.59 37.78
N ASP A 132 13.04 -6.26 37.65
CA ASP A 132 12.18 -5.33 38.38
C ASP A 132 10.90 -5.05 37.60
N ARG A 133 9.92 -5.96 37.69
CA ARG A 133 8.65 -5.83 36.94
C ARG A 133 7.89 -4.56 37.33
N ASP A 134 7.79 -4.25 38.62
CA ASP A 134 7.08 -3.04 39.06
C ASP A 134 7.79 -1.76 38.60
N GLY A 135 9.12 -1.78 38.51
CA GLY A 135 9.91 -0.69 37.95
C GLY A 135 9.72 -0.54 36.45
N ALA A 136 9.63 -1.66 35.71
CA ALA A 136 9.33 -1.68 34.30
C ALA A 136 7.94 -1.10 34.00
N GLU A 137 6.90 -1.59 34.69
CA GLU A 137 5.51 -1.12 34.55
C GLU A 137 5.40 0.39 34.79
N ARG A 138 5.95 0.90 35.91
CA ARG A 138 5.94 2.35 36.20
C ARG A 138 6.65 3.18 35.15
N ARG A 139 7.80 2.72 34.67
CA ARG A 139 8.57 3.45 33.65
C ARG A 139 7.84 3.50 32.30
N VAL A 140 7.17 2.41 31.95
CA VAL A 140 6.33 2.34 30.73
C VAL A 140 5.10 3.23 30.88
N GLU A 141 4.45 3.25 32.04
CA GLU A 141 3.30 4.13 32.32
C GLU A 141 3.68 5.62 32.24
N GLU A 142 4.85 6.00 32.80
CA GLU A 142 5.40 7.36 32.68
C GLU A 142 5.63 7.76 31.21
N LEU A 143 6.25 6.85 30.42
CA LEU A 143 6.50 7.09 28.99
C LEU A 143 5.20 7.18 28.19
N ALA A 144 4.26 6.28 28.41
CA ALA A 144 2.97 6.25 27.73
C ALA A 144 2.14 7.51 28.06
N SER A 145 2.16 7.95 29.31
CA SER A 145 1.48 9.18 29.74
C SER A 145 2.09 10.42 29.10
N GLY A 146 3.42 10.48 29.00
CA GLY A 146 4.13 11.58 28.30
C GLY A 146 3.82 11.62 26.79
N PHE A 147 3.43 10.50 26.22
CA PHE A 147 3.09 10.35 24.80
C PHE A 147 1.57 10.53 24.52
N GLY A 148 0.79 10.91 25.54
CA GLY A 148 -0.64 11.20 25.40
C GLY A 148 -1.53 9.97 25.14
N THR A 149 -0.99 8.76 25.32
CA THR A 149 -1.70 7.53 24.98
C THR A 149 -1.87 6.63 26.19
N PRO A 150 -3.09 6.38 26.67
CA PRO A 150 -3.33 5.41 27.73
C PRO A 150 -3.07 4.00 27.18
N LEU A 151 -1.99 3.36 27.65
CA LEU A 151 -1.68 1.95 27.43
C LEU A 151 -1.63 1.28 28.83
N ASP A 152 -2.31 0.16 28.97
CA ASP A 152 -2.16 -0.67 30.17
C ASP A 152 -0.85 -1.47 30.08
N PRO A 153 0.17 -1.19 30.93
CA PRO A 153 1.44 -1.91 30.91
C PRO A 153 1.32 -3.43 31.11
N ARG A 154 0.19 -3.87 31.69
CA ARG A 154 -0.08 -5.27 32.04
C ARG A 154 -0.89 -6.01 30.98
N ALA A 155 -1.50 -5.30 30.03
CA ALA A 155 -2.22 -5.92 28.92
C ALA A 155 -1.25 -6.79 28.10
N ARG A 156 -1.70 -7.94 27.62
CA ARG A 156 -0.95 -8.75 26.66
C ARG A 156 -1.01 -8.13 25.28
N VAL A 157 0.05 -8.31 24.51
CA VAL A 157 0.11 -7.75 23.15
C VAL A 157 -0.94 -8.40 22.23
N GLU A 158 -1.25 -9.68 22.40
CA GLU A 158 -2.31 -10.37 21.67
C GLU A 158 -3.73 -9.80 21.89
N ASP A 159 -3.96 -9.15 23.05
CA ASP A 159 -5.27 -8.61 23.46
C ASP A 159 -5.48 -7.14 23.04
N ILE A 160 -4.46 -6.46 22.50
CA ILE A 160 -4.53 -5.05 22.13
C ILE A 160 -4.65 -4.88 20.60
N GLY A 161 -5.34 -3.81 20.18
CA GLY A 161 -5.52 -3.48 18.77
C GLY A 161 -4.20 -3.10 18.07
N VAL A 162 -4.21 -3.19 16.73
CA VAL A 162 -3.04 -2.96 15.88
C VAL A 162 -2.43 -1.57 16.07
N GLY A 163 -3.26 -0.52 16.20
CA GLY A 163 -2.79 0.84 16.50
C GLY A 163 -2.11 0.95 17.87
N GLN A 164 -2.56 0.18 18.86
CA GLN A 164 -1.88 0.12 20.18
C GLN A 164 -0.56 -0.64 20.07
N GLN A 165 -0.49 -1.74 19.31
CA GLN A 165 0.75 -2.48 19.06
C GLN A 165 1.81 -1.59 18.42
N GLN A 166 1.44 -0.75 17.47
CA GLN A 166 2.35 0.21 16.86
C GLN A 166 2.90 1.22 17.87
N ARG A 167 2.06 1.72 18.77
CA ARG A 167 2.50 2.62 19.84
C ARG A 167 3.50 1.92 20.78
N VAL A 168 3.30 0.64 21.08
CA VAL A 168 4.25 -0.18 21.83
C VAL A 168 5.61 -0.23 21.13
N GLU A 169 5.65 -0.42 19.80
CA GLU A 169 6.91 -0.39 19.04
C GLU A 169 7.62 0.97 19.13
N ILE A 170 6.89 2.08 19.02
CA ILE A 170 7.47 3.42 19.15
C ILE A 170 7.99 3.64 20.60
N LEU A 171 7.19 3.31 21.61
CA LEU A 171 7.59 3.44 23.02
C LEU A 171 8.82 2.60 23.36
N LYS A 172 8.97 1.42 22.75
CA LYS A 172 10.17 0.57 22.85
C LYS A 172 11.43 1.28 22.37
N LEU A 173 11.34 2.06 21.27
CA LEU A 173 12.47 2.87 20.79
C LEU A 173 12.78 4.02 21.76
N LEU A 174 11.75 4.71 22.25
CA LEU A 174 11.90 5.83 23.20
C LEU A 174 12.46 5.35 24.55
N TYR A 175 12.03 4.19 25.02
CA TYR A 175 12.58 3.57 26.23
C TYR A 175 14.09 3.33 26.14
N ARG A 176 14.56 2.94 24.94
CA ARG A 176 15.99 2.74 24.63
C ARG A 176 16.74 4.03 24.35
N GLY A 177 16.05 5.19 24.39
CA GLY A 177 16.65 6.51 24.22
C GLY A 177 17.01 6.84 22.77
N ALA A 178 16.25 6.35 21.79
CA ALA A 178 16.47 6.71 20.39
C ALA A 178 16.23 8.21 20.15
N ASP A 179 17.14 8.86 19.42
CA ASP A 179 17.03 10.25 18.95
C ASP A 179 16.69 10.30 17.47
N ILE A 180 17.09 9.28 16.72
CA ILE A 180 16.80 9.10 15.30
C ILE A 180 15.89 7.89 15.17
N LEU A 181 14.65 8.10 14.71
CA LEU A 181 13.65 7.06 14.55
C LEU A 181 13.47 6.77 13.06
N ILE A 182 13.59 5.51 12.68
CA ILE A 182 13.29 5.02 11.32
C ILE A 182 11.95 4.28 11.41
N LEU A 183 10.97 4.69 10.61
CA LEU A 183 9.64 4.09 10.56
C LEU A 183 9.40 3.53 9.15
N ASP A 184 9.36 2.21 9.01
CA ASP A 184 9.17 1.53 7.71
C ASP A 184 7.69 1.18 7.52
N GLU A 185 6.96 1.97 6.72
CA GLU A 185 5.54 1.84 6.38
C GLU A 185 4.61 1.76 7.61
N PRO A 186 4.70 2.70 8.55
CA PRO A 186 4.00 2.58 9.81
C PRO A 186 2.48 2.73 9.70
N THR A 187 1.95 3.20 8.58
CA THR A 187 0.52 3.43 8.35
C THR A 187 -0.20 2.27 7.66
N ALA A 188 0.55 1.27 7.14
CA ALA A 188 0.03 0.22 6.27
C ALA A 188 -1.13 -0.63 6.84
N VAL A 189 -1.24 -0.69 8.16
CA VAL A 189 -2.23 -1.52 8.88
C VAL A 189 -3.19 -0.72 9.76
N LEU A 190 -3.12 0.63 9.70
CA LEU A 190 -3.91 1.54 10.53
C LEU A 190 -5.19 1.99 9.81
N VAL A 191 -6.23 2.26 10.60
CA VAL A 191 -7.41 2.98 10.09
C VAL A 191 -7.14 4.49 10.05
N PRO A 192 -7.87 5.29 9.23
CA PRO A 192 -7.57 6.72 9.04
C PRO A 192 -7.44 7.53 10.32
N GLN A 193 -8.28 7.26 11.33
CA GLN A 193 -8.22 7.96 12.62
C GLN A 193 -6.92 7.65 13.38
N GLU A 194 -6.43 6.40 13.31
CA GLU A 194 -5.16 6.00 13.93
C GLU A 194 -3.95 6.60 13.19
N VAL A 195 -4.07 6.85 11.87
CA VAL A 195 -3.05 7.55 11.08
C VAL A 195 -2.91 9.00 11.55
N ASP A 196 -4.03 9.71 11.73
CA ASP A 196 -4.02 11.09 12.24
C ASP A 196 -3.38 11.17 13.63
N GLU A 197 -3.74 10.25 14.54
CA GLU A 197 -3.13 10.17 15.88
C GLU A 197 -1.61 9.88 15.80
N LEU A 198 -1.18 8.99 14.91
CA LEU A 198 0.23 8.73 14.69
C LEU A 198 0.96 10.00 14.25
N PHE A 199 0.41 10.76 13.30
CA PHE A 199 1.04 11.99 12.79
C PHE A 199 1.14 13.06 13.87
N ASP A 200 0.15 13.18 14.75
CA ASP A 200 0.24 14.07 15.90
C ASP A 200 1.38 13.67 16.84
N HIS A 201 1.57 12.37 17.08
CA HIS A 201 2.69 11.87 17.86
C HIS A 201 4.04 12.14 17.18
N LEU A 202 4.14 11.97 15.85
CA LEU A 202 5.38 12.28 15.12
C LEU A 202 5.73 13.77 15.21
N ARG A 203 4.73 14.66 15.09
CA ARG A 203 4.92 16.12 15.28
C ARG A 203 5.40 16.45 16.71
N GLN A 204 4.86 15.78 17.72
CA GLN A 204 5.30 15.96 19.09
C GLN A 204 6.75 15.48 19.28
N LEU A 205 7.13 14.31 18.79
CA LEU A 205 8.50 13.80 18.85
C LEU A 205 9.49 14.75 18.16
N LYS A 206 9.11 15.32 17.01
CA LYS A 206 9.90 16.33 16.34
C LYS A 206 10.06 17.59 17.21
N ALA A 207 8.98 18.06 17.84
CA ALA A 207 9.03 19.23 18.75
C ALA A 207 9.94 18.96 19.95
N ASP A 208 10.06 17.70 20.41
CA ASP A 208 10.99 17.25 21.44
C ASP A 208 12.44 17.07 20.91
N GLY A 209 12.71 17.46 19.66
CA GLY A 209 14.02 17.44 19.03
C GLY A 209 14.44 16.08 18.44
N ARG A 210 13.51 15.15 18.28
CA ARG A 210 13.80 13.86 17.62
C ARG A 210 13.81 14.04 16.11
N THR A 211 14.68 13.25 15.45
CA THR A 211 14.74 13.16 13.99
C THR A 211 13.99 11.90 13.54
N ILE A 212 13.17 12.02 12.52
CA ILE A 212 12.31 10.92 12.05
C ILE A 212 12.57 10.70 10.57
N ILE A 213 12.87 9.45 10.19
CA ILE A 213 12.91 9.00 8.80
C ILE A 213 11.69 8.11 8.59
N PHE A 214 10.82 8.52 7.68
CA PHE A 214 9.51 7.94 7.48
C PHE A 214 9.37 7.39 6.06
N ILE A 215 9.13 6.09 5.92
CA ILE A 215 8.81 5.47 4.63
C ILE A 215 7.30 5.32 4.53
N ALA A 216 6.69 5.83 3.47
CA ALA A 216 5.27 5.66 3.19
C ALA A 216 5.02 5.33 1.72
N HIS A 217 3.85 4.78 1.45
CA HIS A 217 3.31 4.55 0.12
C HIS A 217 2.33 5.63 -0.31
N SER A 218 1.60 6.23 0.64
CA SER A 218 0.65 7.31 0.40
C SER A 218 1.37 8.64 0.35
N LEU A 219 1.29 9.33 -0.79
CA LEU A 219 1.90 10.65 -0.94
C LEU A 219 1.15 11.72 -0.14
N ASP A 220 -0.17 11.57 0.04
CA ASP A 220 -0.96 12.49 0.86
C ASP A 220 -0.55 12.43 2.32
N GLU A 221 -0.27 11.22 2.85
CA GLU A 221 0.28 11.02 4.18
C GLU A 221 1.65 11.71 4.34
N VAL A 222 2.51 11.56 3.33
CA VAL A 222 3.85 12.16 3.32
C VAL A 222 3.77 13.68 3.35
N LEU A 223 2.96 14.28 2.48
CA LEU A 223 2.78 15.74 2.42
C LEU A 223 2.14 16.31 3.68
N GLN A 224 1.35 15.53 4.41
CA GLN A 224 0.71 15.94 5.65
C GLN A 224 1.70 16.08 6.82
N VAL A 225 2.78 15.28 6.86
CA VAL A 225 3.61 15.17 8.07
C VAL A 225 5.09 15.50 7.84
N ALA A 226 5.63 15.32 6.63
CA ALA A 226 7.05 15.50 6.34
C ALA A 226 7.45 16.98 6.21
N ASP A 227 8.71 17.29 6.52
CA ASP A 227 9.35 18.56 6.19
C ASP A 227 10.01 18.49 4.81
N ARG A 228 10.72 17.38 4.55
CA ARG A 228 11.42 17.13 3.29
C ARG A 228 11.15 15.73 2.80
N ILE A 229 11.17 15.58 1.49
CA ILE A 229 10.85 14.34 0.80
C ILE A 229 12.00 13.99 -0.13
N THR A 230 12.63 12.83 0.06
CA THR A 230 13.59 12.28 -0.89
C THR A 230 12.95 11.18 -1.71
N VAL A 231 13.05 11.29 -3.02
CA VAL A 231 12.50 10.31 -3.98
C VAL A 231 13.59 9.35 -4.43
N LEU A 232 13.36 8.04 -4.22
CA LEU A 232 14.17 6.96 -4.77
C LEU A 232 13.49 6.32 -5.97
N ARG A 233 14.27 6.04 -7.03
CA ARG A 233 13.83 5.27 -8.20
C ARG A 233 14.98 4.45 -8.75
N ASP A 234 14.72 3.16 -9.03
CA ASP A 234 15.70 2.21 -9.56
C ASP A 234 17.05 2.22 -8.79
N GLY A 235 16.98 2.30 -7.46
CA GLY A 235 18.13 2.31 -6.58
C GLY A 235 18.89 3.64 -6.50
N LYS A 236 18.36 4.74 -7.03
CA LYS A 236 19.02 6.07 -7.05
C LYS A 236 18.15 7.13 -6.41
N VAL A 237 18.80 8.15 -5.84
CA VAL A 237 18.12 9.39 -5.45
C VAL A 237 17.83 10.21 -6.71
N ILE A 238 16.56 10.52 -6.94
CA ILE A 238 16.12 11.37 -8.05
C ILE A 238 16.17 12.84 -7.64
N GLY A 239 15.85 13.12 -6.39
CA GLY A 239 15.90 14.46 -5.81
C GLY A 239 15.32 14.49 -4.41
N THR A 240 15.57 15.60 -3.71
CA THR A 240 14.97 15.93 -2.42
C THR A 240 14.26 17.27 -2.56
N VAL A 241 13.02 17.35 -2.09
CA VAL A 241 12.16 18.53 -2.15
C VAL A 241 11.62 18.87 -0.77
N ASP A 242 11.34 20.13 -0.51
CA ASP A 242 10.63 20.56 0.69
C ASP A 242 9.13 20.26 0.53
N ALA A 243 8.51 19.64 1.54
CA ALA A 243 7.10 19.23 1.45
C ALA A 243 6.15 20.42 1.28
N ALA A 244 6.52 21.61 1.82
CA ALA A 244 5.75 22.83 1.68
C ALA A 244 5.77 23.43 0.25
N ASP A 245 6.78 23.09 -0.56
CA ASP A 245 7.02 23.65 -1.90
C ASP A 245 6.66 22.66 -3.03
N THR A 246 6.03 21.53 -2.70
CA THR A 246 5.70 20.47 -3.65
C THR A 246 4.26 19.99 -3.48
N ASP A 247 3.79 19.20 -4.42
CA ASP A 247 2.49 18.55 -4.37
C ASP A 247 2.57 17.04 -4.72
N THR A 248 1.47 16.33 -4.51
CA THR A 248 1.36 14.89 -4.78
C THR A 248 1.75 14.56 -6.23
N HIS A 249 1.38 15.44 -7.18
CA HIS A 249 1.64 15.22 -8.60
C HIS A 249 3.14 15.28 -8.92
N GLN A 250 3.83 16.31 -8.44
CA GLN A 250 5.27 16.48 -8.66
C GLN A 250 6.08 15.33 -8.06
N VAL A 251 5.76 14.92 -6.82
CA VAL A 251 6.45 13.80 -6.17
C VAL A 251 6.19 12.49 -6.92
N ALA A 252 4.95 12.25 -7.35
CA ALA A 252 4.58 11.09 -8.16
C ALA A 252 5.32 11.05 -9.50
N GLU A 253 5.46 12.18 -10.20
CA GLU A 253 6.25 12.27 -11.44
C GLU A 253 7.72 11.91 -11.21
N MET A 254 8.31 12.40 -10.12
CA MET A 254 9.69 12.04 -9.75
C MET A 254 9.84 10.54 -9.50
N MET A 255 8.85 9.92 -8.82
CA MET A 255 8.85 8.47 -8.53
C MET A 255 8.76 7.62 -9.79
N VAL A 256 7.84 7.95 -10.69
CA VAL A 256 7.54 7.15 -11.90
C VAL A 256 8.45 7.53 -13.08
N GLY A 257 8.93 8.78 -13.14
CA GLY A 257 9.80 9.29 -14.21
C GLY A 257 9.09 9.67 -15.50
N ARG A 258 7.78 9.80 -15.43
CA ARG A 258 6.90 10.28 -16.51
C ARG A 258 5.71 11.00 -15.89
N PRO A 259 4.99 11.87 -16.64
CA PRO A 259 3.78 12.50 -16.14
C PRO A 259 2.79 11.48 -15.57
N VAL A 260 2.35 11.71 -14.34
CA VAL A 260 1.41 10.86 -13.62
C VAL A 260 0.02 11.46 -13.78
N LEU A 261 -0.88 10.74 -14.46
CA LEU A 261 -2.26 11.16 -14.60
C LEU A 261 -3.03 10.75 -13.32
N LEU A 262 -3.04 11.61 -12.31
CA LEU A 262 -3.95 11.51 -11.16
C LEU A 262 -5.35 12.12 -11.48
N ARG A 263 -5.57 12.50 -12.74
CA ARG A 263 -6.85 12.99 -13.25
C ARG A 263 -7.63 11.86 -13.90
N ARG A 264 -8.95 12.05 -14.01
CA ARG A 264 -9.84 11.14 -14.72
C ARG A 264 -9.23 10.76 -16.08
N VAL A 265 -9.10 9.47 -16.32
CA VAL A 265 -8.62 8.93 -17.58
C VAL A 265 -9.79 8.98 -18.56
N GLU A 266 -9.80 9.99 -19.43
CA GLU A 266 -10.83 10.12 -20.45
C GLU A 266 -10.74 8.96 -21.45
N GLY A 267 -11.79 8.15 -21.54
CA GLY A 267 -11.94 7.13 -22.55
C GLY A 267 -12.65 7.67 -23.79
N LYS A 268 -12.54 6.92 -24.88
CA LYS A 268 -13.12 7.28 -26.18
C LYS A 268 -14.48 6.59 -26.41
N ALA A 269 -14.78 5.55 -25.65
CA ALA A 269 -15.98 4.76 -25.83
C ALA A 269 -17.21 5.44 -25.23
N THR A 270 -18.36 5.14 -25.82
CA THR A 270 -19.67 5.50 -25.28
C THR A 270 -20.34 4.23 -24.78
N PRO A 271 -20.89 4.21 -23.54
CA PRO A 271 -21.60 3.05 -23.00
C PRO A 271 -22.72 2.57 -23.94
N GLY A 272 -22.70 1.26 -24.21
CA GLY A 272 -23.67 0.59 -25.09
C GLY A 272 -24.87 0.01 -24.33
N GLU A 273 -25.41 -1.10 -24.85
CA GLU A 273 -26.50 -1.85 -24.22
C GLU A 273 -26.01 -2.57 -22.95
N PRO A 274 -26.92 -2.84 -21.97
CA PRO A 274 -26.59 -3.61 -20.79
C PRO A 274 -26.07 -5.00 -21.16
N LEU A 275 -24.90 -5.37 -20.62
CA LEU A 275 -24.29 -6.69 -20.79
C LEU A 275 -24.47 -7.57 -19.56
N LEU A 276 -24.12 -7.07 -18.36
CA LEU A 276 -24.43 -7.71 -17.09
C LEU A 276 -25.74 -7.14 -16.55
N GLN A 277 -26.66 -7.99 -16.17
CA GLN A 277 -27.88 -7.59 -15.46
C GLN A 277 -28.06 -8.48 -14.23
N VAL A 278 -28.19 -7.86 -13.09
CA VAL A 278 -28.48 -8.49 -11.79
C VAL A 278 -29.83 -7.98 -11.32
N LYS A 279 -30.74 -8.89 -10.93
CA LYS A 279 -32.10 -8.55 -10.54
C LYS A 279 -32.46 -9.18 -9.21
N ASP A 280 -32.84 -8.35 -8.22
CA ASP A 280 -33.27 -8.74 -6.85
C ASP A 280 -32.37 -9.81 -6.23
N LEU A 281 -31.03 -9.62 -6.36
CA LEU A 281 -30.06 -10.59 -5.88
C LEU A 281 -29.98 -10.58 -4.36
N ARG A 282 -30.08 -11.78 -3.75
CA ARG A 282 -29.94 -11.96 -2.30
C ARG A 282 -28.92 -13.05 -1.99
N VAL A 283 -28.03 -12.76 -1.05
CA VAL A 283 -27.01 -13.69 -0.58
C VAL A 283 -26.93 -13.63 0.94
N THR A 284 -27.10 -14.79 1.58
CA THR A 284 -27.05 -14.97 3.03
C THR A 284 -25.82 -15.81 3.40
N VAL A 285 -24.98 -15.29 4.30
CA VAL A 285 -23.82 -16.01 4.84
C VAL A 285 -23.91 -16.03 6.36
N GLY A 286 -23.81 -17.22 6.95
CA GLY A 286 -23.89 -17.36 8.41
C GLY A 286 -25.19 -16.90 9.04
N GLY A 287 -26.29 -16.88 8.28
CA GLY A 287 -27.60 -16.42 8.75
C GLY A 287 -27.82 -14.91 8.67
N LYS A 288 -26.84 -14.15 8.14
CA LYS A 288 -26.97 -12.72 7.88
C LYS A 288 -27.09 -12.49 6.37
N GLU A 289 -28.12 -11.74 5.95
CA GLU A 289 -28.29 -11.30 4.55
C GLU A 289 -27.26 -10.19 4.28
N LEU A 290 -26.26 -10.48 3.43
CA LEU A 290 -25.17 -9.58 3.09
C LEU A 290 -25.35 -8.90 1.73
N VAL A 291 -26.16 -9.49 0.83
CA VAL A 291 -26.69 -8.84 -0.37
C VAL A 291 -28.21 -8.92 -0.26
N ALA A 292 -28.88 -7.76 -0.26
CA ALA A 292 -30.26 -7.64 0.22
C ALA A 292 -31.21 -7.07 -0.85
N GLY A 293 -31.43 -7.83 -1.93
CA GLY A 293 -32.29 -7.42 -3.05
C GLY A 293 -31.61 -6.38 -3.95
N LEU A 294 -30.38 -6.70 -4.40
CA LEU A 294 -29.55 -5.79 -5.17
C LEU A 294 -29.88 -5.88 -6.66
N ASP A 295 -30.12 -4.71 -7.27
CA ASP A 295 -30.25 -4.53 -8.72
C ASP A 295 -29.02 -3.79 -9.26
N LEU A 296 -28.42 -4.32 -10.35
CA LEU A 296 -27.23 -3.76 -10.98
C LEU A 296 -27.25 -4.05 -12.48
N ASP A 297 -26.91 -3.07 -13.30
CA ASP A 297 -26.57 -3.26 -14.70
C ASP A 297 -25.18 -2.70 -15.02
N VAL A 298 -24.41 -3.40 -15.86
CA VAL A 298 -23.14 -2.92 -16.42
C VAL A 298 -23.23 -3.03 -17.94
N ARG A 299 -22.91 -1.94 -18.64
CA ARG A 299 -23.05 -1.84 -20.09
C ARG A 299 -21.76 -2.20 -20.83
N ARG A 300 -21.89 -2.56 -22.10
CA ARG A 300 -20.73 -2.69 -22.98
C ARG A 300 -19.98 -1.37 -23.06
N SER A 301 -18.66 -1.43 -23.13
CA SER A 301 -17.82 -0.23 -23.18
C SER A 301 -18.05 0.72 -21.99
N GLU A 302 -18.32 0.19 -20.81
CA GLU A 302 -18.53 0.94 -19.58
C GLU A 302 -17.63 0.42 -18.46
N ILE A 303 -17.05 1.33 -17.69
CA ILE A 303 -16.53 1.03 -16.36
C ILE A 303 -17.58 1.47 -15.34
N TYR A 304 -18.27 0.50 -14.73
CA TYR A 304 -19.16 0.74 -13.61
C TYR A 304 -18.37 0.58 -12.32
N GLY A 305 -18.18 1.68 -11.59
CA GLY A 305 -17.52 1.69 -10.29
C GLY A 305 -18.50 1.36 -9.17
N LEU A 306 -18.20 0.37 -8.34
CA LEU A 306 -18.97 0.06 -7.13
C LEU A 306 -18.13 0.48 -5.91
N ALA A 307 -18.52 1.61 -5.31
CA ALA A 307 -17.89 2.17 -4.12
C ALA A 307 -18.59 1.66 -2.85
N GLY A 308 -17.83 1.41 -1.77
CA GLY A 308 -18.38 0.99 -0.48
C GLY A 308 -17.28 0.64 0.51
N VAL A 309 -17.57 0.75 1.82
CA VAL A 309 -16.67 0.29 2.89
C VAL A 309 -16.72 -1.24 2.95
N GLU A 310 -15.57 -1.88 3.23
CA GLU A 310 -15.49 -3.35 3.37
C GLU A 310 -16.56 -3.88 4.34
N GLY A 311 -17.17 -5.02 3.98
CA GLY A 311 -18.24 -5.64 4.77
C GLY A 311 -19.67 -5.21 4.42
N ASN A 312 -19.87 -4.34 3.43
CA ASN A 312 -21.18 -3.93 2.95
C ASN A 312 -21.78 -4.83 1.84
N GLY A 313 -21.23 -6.03 1.62
CA GLY A 313 -21.77 -7.02 0.66
C GLY A 313 -21.03 -7.11 -0.67
N GLN A 314 -19.95 -6.33 -0.89
CA GLN A 314 -19.19 -6.36 -2.14
C GLN A 314 -18.57 -7.72 -2.43
N ALA A 315 -17.95 -8.34 -1.42
CA ALA A 315 -17.30 -9.65 -1.57
C ALA A 315 -18.32 -10.73 -1.93
N GLU A 316 -19.47 -10.76 -1.28
CA GLU A 316 -20.55 -11.72 -1.50
C GLU A 316 -21.19 -11.52 -2.87
N LEU A 317 -21.36 -10.26 -3.30
CA LEU A 317 -21.80 -9.94 -4.65
C LEU A 317 -20.84 -10.50 -5.69
N VAL A 318 -19.53 -10.25 -5.53
CA VAL A 318 -18.50 -10.77 -6.43
C VAL A 318 -18.52 -12.30 -6.46
N GLU A 319 -18.55 -12.96 -5.30
CA GLU A 319 -18.62 -14.42 -5.22
C GLU A 319 -19.84 -15.00 -5.92
N ALA A 320 -21.00 -14.36 -5.77
CA ALA A 320 -22.22 -14.73 -6.49
C ALA A 320 -22.08 -14.51 -8.00
N LEU A 321 -21.47 -13.39 -8.44
CA LEU A 321 -21.27 -13.08 -9.85
C LEU A 321 -20.27 -14.01 -10.53
N VAL A 322 -19.19 -14.41 -9.86
CA VAL A 322 -18.19 -15.32 -10.42
C VAL A 322 -18.56 -16.81 -10.27
N GLY A 323 -19.61 -17.12 -9.48
CA GLY A 323 -20.12 -18.49 -9.29
C GLY A 323 -19.42 -19.29 -8.21
N LEU A 324 -18.75 -18.63 -7.25
CA LEU A 324 -18.18 -19.25 -6.06
C LEU A 324 -19.22 -19.51 -4.98
N THR A 325 -20.24 -18.65 -4.89
CA THR A 325 -21.39 -18.76 -3.98
C THR A 325 -22.67 -18.71 -4.79
N ALA A 326 -23.61 -19.61 -4.52
CA ALA A 326 -24.93 -19.57 -5.15
C ALA A 326 -25.82 -18.55 -4.44
N PRO A 327 -26.51 -17.65 -5.14
CA PRO A 327 -27.44 -16.73 -4.51
C PRO A 327 -28.68 -17.48 -3.98
N ASP A 328 -29.29 -16.97 -2.91
CA ASP A 328 -30.53 -17.49 -2.34
C ASP A 328 -31.69 -17.26 -3.30
N THR A 329 -31.83 -16.01 -3.78
CA THR A 329 -32.83 -15.58 -4.76
C THR A 329 -32.23 -14.56 -5.73
N GLY A 330 -33.01 -14.15 -6.71
CA GLY A 330 -32.63 -13.21 -7.75
C GLY A 330 -32.08 -13.89 -8.99
N ARG A 331 -31.67 -13.09 -9.97
CA ARG A 331 -31.17 -13.57 -11.27
C ARG A 331 -29.98 -12.79 -11.75
N ILE A 332 -29.07 -13.50 -12.41
CA ILE A 332 -27.84 -12.95 -13.02
C ILE A 332 -27.87 -13.32 -14.50
N TYR A 333 -27.80 -12.30 -15.36
CA TYR A 333 -27.71 -12.46 -16.81
C TYR A 333 -26.42 -11.87 -17.33
N LEU A 334 -25.79 -12.55 -18.27
CA LEU A 334 -24.66 -12.02 -19.05
C LEU A 334 -25.06 -12.11 -20.53
N ASP A 335 -25.23 -10.94 -21.16
CA ASP A 335 -25.90 -10.86 -22.46
C ASP A 335 -27.33 -11.40 -22.36
N ASP A 336 -27.69 -12.36 -23.21
CA ASP A 336 -28.99 -13.06 -23.18
C ASP A 336 -28.99 -14.33 -22.31
N ASP A 337 -27.84 -14.74 -21.78
CA ASP A 337 -27.67 -15.99 -21.05
C ASP A 337 -27.94 -15.83 -19.53
N GLU A 338 -28.85 -16.62 -18.97
CA GLU A 338 -29.04 -16.68 -17.52
C GLU A 338 -27.95 -17.53 -16.87
N LEU A 339 -27.12 -16.90 -16.04
CA LEU A 339 -25.99 -17.53 -15.35
C LEU A 339 -26.19 -17.72 -13.84
N THR A 340 -27.41 -17.51 -13.32
CA THR A 340 -27.72 -17.50 -11.88
C THR A 340 -27.14 -18.72 -11.13
N ARG A 341 -27.28 -19.92 -11.71
CA ARG A 341 -26.80 -21.17 -11.11
C ARG A 341 -25.67 -21.82 -11.91
N ALA A 342 -25.10 -21.10 -12.86
CA ALA A 342 -23.95 -21.57 -13.63
C ALA A 342 -22.69 -21.65 -12.76
N ASP A 343 -21.89 -22.67 -12.96
CA ASP A 343 -20.59 -22.81 -12.30
C ASP A 343 -19.54 -21.83 -12.86
N VAL A 344 -18.41 -21.68 -12.18
CA VAL A 344 -17.29 -20.80 -12.56
C VAL A 344 -16.84 -21.08 -14.00
N ARG A 345 -16.76 -22.35 -14.42
CA ARG A 345 -16.30 -22.74 -15.76
C ARG A 345 -17.27 -22.23 -16.84
N THR A 346 -18.55 -22.44 -16.65
CA THR A 346 -19.60 -21.98 -17.57
C THR A 346 -19.59 -20.47 -17.71
N ARG A 347 -19.44 -19.73 -16.60
CA ARG A 347 -19.36 -18.26 -16.62
C ARG A 347 -18.10 -17.77 -17.35
N ARG A 348 -16.95 -18.39 -17.13
CA ARG A 348 -15.74 -18.10 -17.89
C ARG A 348 -15.89 -18.38 -19.40
N GLN A 349 -16.60 -19.45 -19.77
CA GLN A 349 -16.91 -19.77 -21.16
C GLN A 349 -17.87 -18.76 -21.80
N ALA A 350 -18.78 -18.18 -21.02
CA ALA A 350 -19.68 -17.11 -21.47
C ALA A 350 -18.95 -15.75 -21.68
N GLY A 351 -17.69 -15.65 -21.24
CA GLY A 351 -16.87 -14.44 -21.41
C GLY A 351 -16.66 -13.61 -20.15
N LEU A 352 -16.86 -14.18 -18.93
CA LEU A 352 -16.58 -13.51 -17.68
C LEU A 352 -15.12 -13.73 -17.29
N ALA A 353 -14.38 -12.65 -17.03
CA ALA A 353 -13.05 -12.65 -16.41
C ALA A 353 -13.08 -12.02 -15.02
N TYR A 354 -12.15 -12.39 -14.15
CA TYR A 354 -12.12 -11.94 -12.77
C TYR A 354 -10.71 -11.68 -12.27
N ILE A 355 -10.48 -10.45 -11.80
CA ILE A 355 -9.29 -10.03 -11.06
C ILE A 355 -9.69 -9.99 -9.59
N PRO A 356 -9.18 -10.92 -8.75
CA PRO A 356 -9.55 -10.99 -7.34
C PRO A 356 -8.82 -9.95 -6.50
N GLU A 357 -9.45 -9.55 -5.38
CA GLU A 357 -8.85 -8.70 -4.36
C GLU A 357 -7.59 -9.33 -3.76
N ASP A 358 -7.69 -10.59 -3.33
CA ASP A 358 -6.52 -11.36 -2.86
C ASP A 358 -5.99 -12.25 -4.00
N ARG A 359 -4.91 -11.76 -4.63
CA ARG A 359 -4.22 -12.48 -5.71
C ARG A 359 -3.59 -13.78 -5.26
N HIS A 360 -3.19 -13.91 -3.97
CA HIS A 360 -2.54 -15.11 -3.46
C HIS A 360 -3.54 -16.21 -3.11
N ALA A 361 -4.71 -15.82 -2.57
CA ALA A 361 -5.75 -16.79 -2.24
C ALA A 361 -6.53 -17.26 -3.49
N ARG A 362 -6.76 -16.37 -4.47
CA ARG A 362 -7.69 -16.63 -5.59
C ARG A 362 -7.15 -16.30 -6.98
N GLY A 363 -6.05 -15.55 -7.08
CA GLY A 363 -5.53 -15.06 -8.36
C GLY A 363 -4.48 -15.98 -8.99
N MET A 364 -3.61 -16.61 -8.20
CA MET A 364 -2.48 -17.38 -8.69
C MET A 364 -2.05 -18.47 -7.71
N VAL A 365 -1.20 -19.39 -8.19
CA VAL A 365 -0.55 -20.38 -7.35
C VAL A 365 0.93 -20.04 -7.27
N LEU A 366 1.40 -19.55 -6.12
CA LEU A 366 2.75 -19.01 -5.95
C LEU A 366 3.87 -20.01 -6.28
N GLN A 367 3.67 -21.30 -5.98
CA GLN A 367 4.64 -22.37 -6.22
C GLN A 367 4.69 -22.80 -7.69
N MET A 368 3.65 -22.54 -8.47
CA MET A 368 3.62 -22.85 -9.90
C MET A 368 4.50 -21.86 -10.68
N LEU A 369 4.94 -22.30 -11.86
CA LEU A 369 5.73 -21.46 -12.76
C LEU A 369 4.93 -20.27 -13.27
N VAL A 370 5.61 -19.20 -13.64
CA VAL A 370 5.01 -18.05 -14.32
C VAL A 370 4.24 -18.50 -15.57
N SER A 371 4.80 -19.46 -16.33
CA SER A 371 4.15 -20.02 -17.51
C SER A 371 2.87 -20.81 -17.21
N GLU A 372 2.79 -21.50 -16.09
CA GLU A 372 1.60 -22.24 -15.67
C GLU A 372 0.52 -21.27 -15.18
N ASN A 373 0.90 -20.26 -14.39
CA ASN A 373 -0.01 -19.21 -13.96
C ASN A 373 -0.56 -18.37 -15.13
N ALA A 374 0.21 -18.19 -16.20
CA ALA A 374 -0.22 -17.44 -17.38
C ALA A 374 -1.40 -18.07 -18.13
N VAL A 375 -1.65 -19.38 -17.96
CA VAL A 375 -2.76 -20.10 -18.61
C VAL A 375 -3.74 -20.72 -17.62
N LEU A 376 -3.60 -20.43 -16.34
CA LEU A 376 -4.47 -20.97 -15.29
C LEU A 376 -5.95 -20.60 -15.56
N GLY A 377 -6.83 -21.61 -15.57
CA GLY A 377 -8.24 -21.47 -15.94
C GLY A 377 -8.52 -21.51 -17.44
N GLN A 378 -7.49 -21.56 -18.30
CA GLN A 378 -7.60 -21.68 -19.75
C GLN A 378 -6.91 -22.92 -20.31
N GLN A 379 -6.29 -23.71 -19.44
CA GLN A 379 -5.44 -24.86 -19.79
C GLN A 379 -6.13 -25.95 -20.61
N GLU A 380 -7.46 -25.99 -20.62
CA GLU A 380 -8.24 -26.95 -21.42
C GLU A 380 -8.56 -26.47 -22.85
N ARG A 381 -8.35 -25.18 -23.13
CA ARG A 381 -8.62 -24.60 -24.46
C ARG A 381 -7.46 -24.84 -25.44
N GLU A 382 -7.75 -24.95 -26.73
CA GLU A 382 -6.71 -24.81 -27.72
C GLU A 382 -6.14 -23.39 -27.69
N PRO A 383 -4.83 -23.22 -27.87
CA PRO A 383 -3.82 -24.22 -28.25
C PRO A 383 -3.12 -24.90 -27.06
N PHE A 384 -3.56 -24.69 -25.80
CA PHE A 384 -2.87 -25.15 -24.60
C PHE A 384 -3.09 -26.64 -24.33
N SER A 385 -4.20 -27.18 -24.78
CA SER A 385 -4.52 -28.61 -24.65
C SER A 385 -5.08 -29.20 -25.95
N ARG A 386 -4.66 -30.40 -26.27
CA ARG A 386 -5.23 -31.16 -27.37
C ARG A 386 -5.51 -32.58 -26.93
N ARG A 387 -6.76 -33.02 -27.02
CA ARG A 387 -7.22 -34.33 -26.56
C ARG A 387 -6.85 -34.68 -25.12
N GLY A 388 -6.88 -33.66 -24.22
CA GLY A 388 -6.55 -33.82 -22.80
C GLY A 388 -5.04 -33.82 -22.47
N LEU A 389 -4.16 -33.63 -23.47
CA LEU A 389 -2.72 -33.49 -23.27
C LEU A 389 -2.31 -32.01 -23.40
N LEU A 390 -1.56 -31.49 -22.43
CA LEU A 390 -1.04 -30.14 -22.45
C LEU A 390 0.09 -29.94 -23.46
N ASP A 391 0.03 -28.91 -24.26
CA ASP A 391 1.13 -28.43 -25.10
C ASP A 391 2.00 -27.42 -24.32
N LEU A 392 3.05 -27.91 -23.68
CA LEU A 392 3.97 -27.09 -22.89
C LEU A 392 4.71 -26.05 -23.74
N ARG A 393 4.85 -26.27 -25.08
CA ARG A 393 5.48 -25.29 -25.97
C ARG A 393 4.52 -24.13 -26.24
N ALA A 394 3.24 -24.42 -26.47
CA ALA A 394 2.21 -23.39 -26.62
C ALA A 394 2.06 -22.56 -25.33
N ILE A 395 2.00 -23.21 -24.16
CA ILE A 395 1.95 -22.58 -22.85
C ILE A 395 3.15 -21.64 -22.64
N ARG A 396 4.37 -22.12 -22.91
CA ARG A 396 5.58 -21.31 -22.76
C ARG A 396 5.60 -20.11 -23.70
N ARG A 397 5.18 -20.28 -24.96
CA ARG A 397 5.09 -19.20 -25.94
C ARG A 397 4.12 -18.13 -25.48
N ARG A 398 2.92 -18.52 -25.05
CA ARG A 398 1.91 -17.61 -24.50
C ARG A 398 2.42 -16.83 -23.29
N ALA A 399 3.08 -17.49 -22.35
CA ALA A 399 3.66 -16.83 -21.19
C ALA A 399 4.73 -15.80 -21.59
N LEU A 400 5.54 -16.06 -22.62
CA LEU A 400 6.52 -15.10 -23.10
C LEU A 400 5.86 -13.88 -23.77
N GLU A 401 4.76 -14.08 -24.50
CA GLU A 401 3.95 -13.02 -25.10
C GLU A 401 3.33 -12.16 -23.99
N LEU A 402 2.63 -12.76 -23.02
CA LEU A 402 2.00 -12.08 -21.88
C LEU A 402 3.03 -11.27 -21.08
N VAL A 403 4.17 -11.87 -20.71
CA VAL A 403 5.24 -11.21 -19.96
C VAL A 403 5.74 -9.96 -20.69
N ARG A 404 5.80 -9.98 -22.02
CA ARG A 404 6.21 -8.83 -22.85
C ARG A 404 5.11 -7.77 -22.93
N SER A 405 3.88 -8.17 -23.28
CA SER A 405 2.74 -7.25 -23.48
C SER A 405 2.41 -6.50 -22.18
N PHE A 406 2.34 -7.20 -21.05
CA PHE A 406 2.01 -6.62 -19.75
C PHE A 406 3.25 -6.16 -18.96
N ARG A 407 4.44 -6.13 -19.60
CA ARG A 407 5.70 -5.64 -19.00
C ARG A 407 5.98 -6.26 -17.63
N VAL A 408 5.73 -7.57 -17.49
CA VAL A 408 6.00 -8.32 -16.26
C VAL A 408 7.50 -8.51 -16.10
N LYS A 409 8.08 -7.96 -15.03
CA LYS A 409 9.49 -8.19 -14.70
C LYS A 409 9.63 -9.56 -14.01
N ALA A 410 9.98 -10.59 -14.78
CA ALA A 410 10.20 -11.95 -14.30
C ALA A 410 11.63 -12.40 -14.61
N PRO A 411 12.31 -13.15 -13.72
CA PRO A 411 13.61 -13.74 -14.01
C PRO A 411 13.57 -14.66 -15.24
N SER A 412 12.51 -15.45 -15.35
CA SER A 412 12.16 -16.24 -16.53
C SER A 412 10.71 -16.73 -16.42
N VAL A 413 10.09 -17.14 -17.53
CA VAL A 413 8.76 -17.79 -17.49
C VAL A 413 8.77 -19.16 -16.83
N SER A 414 9.95 -19.74 -16.59
CA SER A 414 10.15 -21.00 -15.85
C SER A 414 10.47 -20.77 -14.36
N ALA A 415 10.49 -19.51 -13.90
CA ALA A 415 10.61 -19.21 -12.47
C ALA A 415 9.26 -19.42 -11.77
N PRO A 416 9.24 -19.80 -10.49
CA PRO A 416 8.00 -19.85 -9.71
C PRO A 416 7.44 -18.44 -9.49
N ALA A 417 6.10 -18.32 -9.39
CA ALA A 417 5.44 -17.02 -9.29
C ALA A 417 5.77 -16.22 -8.02
N TYR A 418 6.18 -16.88 -6.93
CA TYR A 418 6.66 -16.20 -5.72
C TYR A 418 7.95 -15.38 -5.93
N ALA A 419 8.70 -15.64 -7.01
CA ALA A 419 9.89 -14.84 -7.36
C ALA A 419 9.55 -13.46 -7.98
N LEU A 420 8.27 -13.20 -8.27
CA LEU A 420 7.79 -11.92 -8.76
C LEU A 420 7.47 -10.97 -7.61
N SER A 421 7.72 -9.67 -7.80
CA SER A 421 7.16 -8.64 -6.89
C SER A 421 5.63 -8.58 -7.00
N GLY A 422 4.96 -8.04 -5.97
CA GLY A 422 3.50 -7.93 -5.92
C GLY A 422 2.88 -7.26 -7.17
N GLY A 423 3.47 -6.16 -7.62
CA GLY A 423 3.03 -5.49 -8.85
C GLY A 423 3.19 -6.36 -10.12
N ASN A 424 4.26 -7.16 -10.20
CA ASN A 424 4.45 -8.07 -11.33
C ASN A 424 3.54 -9.31 -11.25
N GLN A 425 3.21 -9.77 -10.05
CA GLN A 425 2.19 -10.80 -9.84
C GLN A 425 0.83 -10.32 -10.31
N GLN A 426 0.44 -9.09 -9.95
CA GLN A 426 -0.84 -8.49 -10.37
C GLN A 426 -0.90 -8.30 -11.90
N LYS A 427 0.19 -7.83 -12.52
CA LYS A 427 0.29 -7.74 -13.98
C LYS A 427 0.15 -9.09 -14.68
N LEU A 428 0.66 -10.17 -14.08
CA LEU A 428 0.50 -11.53 -14.59
C LEU A 428 -0.95 -11.99 -14.53
N VAL A 429 -1.65 -11.74 -13.41
CA VAL A 429 -3.08 -12.05 -13.25
C VAL A 429 -3.91 -11.23 -14.24
N LEU A 430 -3.68 -9.93 -14.30
CA LEU A 430 -4.35 -9.01 -15.21
C LEU A 430 -4.19 -9.47 -16.68
N GLY A 431 -2.94 -9.68 -17.12
CA GLY A 431 -2.65 -10.11 -18.49
C GLY A 431 -3.34 -11.42 -18.85
N ARG A 432 -3.36 -12.39 -17.93
CA ARG A 432 -4.08 -13.66 -18.13
C ARG A 432 -5.58 -13.46 -18.33
N GLU A 433 -6.19 -12.58 -17.54
CA GLU A 433 -7.63 -12.34 -17.61
C GLU A 433 -8.00 -11.53 -18.88
N PHE A 434 -7.21 -10.53 -19.26
CA PHE A 434 -7.42 -9.78 -20.52
C PHE A 434 -7.22 -10.65 -21.76
N GLU A 435 -6.18 -11.48 -21.78
CA GLU A 435 -5.90 -12.36 -22.90
C GLU A 435 -6.93 -13.50 -23.08
N SER A 436 -7.90 -13.62 -22.15
CA SER A 436 -9.06 -14.51 -22.31
C SER A 436 -10.13 -13.93 -23.25
N GLU A 437 -9.94 -12.68 -23.73
CA GLU A 437 -10.89 -11.92 -24.55
C GLU A 437 -12.27 -11.81 -23.87
N PRO A 438 -12.34 -11.20 -22.66
CA PRO A 438 -13.56 -11.17 -21.89
C PRO A 438 -14.59 -10.22 -22.51
N LYS A 439 -15.88 -10.58 -22.37
CA LYS A 439 -16.99 -9.65 -22.57
C LYS A 439 -17.20 -8.78 -21.32
N LEU A 440 -17.07 -9.39 -20.12
CA LEU A 440 -17.19 -8.77 -18.81
C LEU A 440 -15.94 -9.04 -17.99
N LEU A 441 -15.35 -7.98 -17.45
CA LEU A 441 -14.27 -8.05 -16.47
C LEU A 441 -14.77 -7.57 -15.11
N ILE A 442 -14.71 -8.41 -14.10
CA ILE A 442 -14.90 -8.02 -12.70
C ILE A 442 -13.54 -7.78 -12.09
N ALA A 443 -13.26 -6.53 -11.70
CA ALA A 443 -12.01 -6.12 -11.09
C ALA A 443 -12.25 -5.71 -9.63
N ALA A 444 -11.92 -6.61 -8.67
CA ALA A 444 -12.07 -6.35 -7.25
C ALA A 444 -10.74 -5.86 -6.68
N HIS A 445 -10.71 -4.61 -6.22
CA HIS A 445 -9.53 -3.93 -5.65
C HIS A 445 -8.25 -4.16 -6.47
N PRO A 446 -8.26 -3.91 -7.80
CA PRO A 446 -7.21 -4.36 -8.71
C PRO A 446 -5.84 -3.74 -8.43
N THR A 447 -5.80 -2.62 -7.72
CA THR A 447 -4.56 -1.88 -7.40
C THR A 447 -4.14 -1.96 -5.94
N ARG A 448 -4.86 -2.73 -5.11
CA ARG A 448 -4.58 -2.83 -3.66
C ARG A 448 -3.15 -3.32 -3.39
N GLY A 449 -2.40 -2.52 -2.60
CA GLY A 449 -1.03 -2.85 -2.21
C GLY A 449 -0.01 -2.77 -3.34
N LEU A 450 -0.29 -1.97 -4.37
CA LEU A 450 0.62 -1.73 -5.48
C LEU A 450 1.24 -0.33 -5.39
N ASP A 451 2.40 -0.18 -6.05
CA ASP A 451 3.00 1.13 -6.24
C ASP A 451 2.27 1.95 -7.33
N ILE A 452 2.56 3.25 -7.36
CA ILE A 452 1.91 4.20 -8.28
C ILE A 452 2.09 3.79 -9.74
N GLY A 453 3.29 3.32 -10.13
CA GLY A 453 3.56 2.92 -11.50
C GLY A 453 2.79 1.67 -11.93
N ALA A 454 2.63 0.69 -11.04
CA ALA A 454 1.80 -0.48 -11.29
C ALA A 454 0.31 -0.10 -11.32
N THR A 455 -0.13 0.76 -10.41
CA THR A 455 -1.50 1.30 -10.37
C THR A 455 -1.88 1.97 -11.68
N GLN A 456 -1.07 2.90 -12.17
CA GLN A 456 -1.32 3.60 -13.43
C GLN A 456 -1.34 2.65 -14.63
N PHE A 457 -0.45 1.66 -14.66
CA PHE A 457 -0.47 0.66 -15.72
C PHE A 457 -1.81 -0.09 -15.75
N ILE A 458 -2.31 -0.52 -14.58
CA ILE A 458 -3.59 -1.22 -14.47
C ILE A 458 -4.76 -0.33 -14.88
N TRP A 459 -4.77 0.93 -14.44
CA TRP A 459 -5.80 1.89 -14.84
C TRP A 459 -5.86 2.08 -16.34
N GLN A 460 -4.69 2.20 -16.99
CA GLN A 460 -4.63 2.32 -18.44
C GLN A 460 -5.18 1.08 -19.14
N GLU A 461 -4.80 -0.13 -18.71
CA GLU A 461 -5.30 -1.37 -19.28
C GLU A 461 -6.83 -1.52 -19.11
N LEU A 462 -7.40 -1.12 -17.95
CA LEU A 462 -8.86 -1.13 -17.72
C LEU A 462 -9.59 -0.17 -18.68
N VAL A 463 -9.04 1.02 -18.91
CA VAL A 463 -9.60 2.01 -19.84
C VAL A 463 -9.48 1.53 -21.28
N GLU A 464 -8.34 0.96 -21.68
CA GLU A 464 -8.14 0.39 -23.00
C GLU A 464 -9.13 -0.75 -23.28
N ALA A 465 -9.33 -1.66 -22.31
CA ALA A 465 -10.32 -2.73 -22.42
C ALA A 465 -11.75 -2.20 -22.60
N ARG A 466 -12.15 -1.19 -21.81
CA ARG A 466 -13.44 -0.53 -21.98
C ARG A 466 -13.57 0.05 -23.39
N ASP A 467 -12.55 0.75 -23.88
CA ASP A 467 -12.55 1.38 -25.21
C ASP A 467 -12.58 0.33 -26.35
N GLU A 468 -12.13 -0.90 -26.08
CA GLU A 468 -12.24 -2.06 -26.98
C GLU A 468 -13.59 -2.79 -26.88
N GLY A 469 -14.51 -2.35 -26.02
CA GLY A 469 -15.87 -2.90 -25.93
C GLY A 469 -16.16 -3.78 -24.73
N VAL A 470 -15.18 -3.99 -23.85
CA VAL A 470 -15.35 -4.79 -22.63
C VAL A 470 -16.19 -4.01 -21.62
N ALA A 471 -17.16 -4.69 -20.97
CA ALA A 471 -17.84 -4.19 -19.78
C ALA A 471 -16.95 -4.43 -18.56
N VAL A 472 -16.74 -3.43 -17.72
CA VAL A 472 -15.92 -3.55 -16.51
C VAL A 472 -16.73 -3.21 -15.28
N LEU A 473 -16.83 -4.15 -14.34
CA LEU A 473 -17.31 -3.90 -12.98
C LEU A 473 -16.10 -3.71 -12.07
N LEU A 474 -15.81 -2.46 -11.72
CA LEU A 474 -14.72 -2.08 -10.84
C LEU A 474 -15.24 -1.95 -9.41
N ILE A 475 -14.77 -2.78 -8.51
CA ILE A 475 -15.10 -2.71 -7.08
C ILE A 475 -13.86 -2.19 -6.35
N SER A 476 -14.00 -1.05 -5.65
CA SER A 476 -12.89 -0.47 -4.90
C SER A 476 -13.39 0.34 -3.70
N SER A 477 -12.65 0.26 -2.59
CA SER A 477 -12.79 1.17 -1.45
C SER A 477 -11.97 2.46 -1.66
N ASN A 478 -11.06 2.47 -2.64
CA ASN A 478 -10.30 3.66 -3.03
C ASN A 478 -11.18 4.55 -3.94
N LEU A 479 -11.66 5.66 -3.37
CA LEU A 479 -12.51 6.61 -4.10
C LEU A 479 -11.78 7.31 -5.24
N GLU A 480 -10.47 7.54 -5.13
CA GLU A 480 -9.67 8.12 -6.22
C GLU A 480 -9.68 7.21 -7.44
N GLU A 481 -9.52 5.89 -7.24
CA GLU A 481 -9.58 4.90 -8.33
C GLU A 481 -10.96 4.90 -9.00
N ILE A 482 -12.03 4.91 -8.21
CA ILE A 482 -13.41 4.97 -8.71
C ILE A 482 -13.63 6.24 -9.53
N LEU A 483 -13.27 7.42 -8.98
CA LEU A 483 -13.46 8.71 -9.65
C LEU A 483 -12.60 8.89 -10.90
N ALA A 484 -11.40 8.29 -10.90
CA ALA A 484 -10.49 8.36 -12.05
C ALA A 484 -10.96 7.51 -13.25
N LEU A 485 -11.66 6.39 -13.01
CA LEU A 485 -11.92 5.38 -14.03
C LEU A 485 -13.40 5.24 -14.40
N ALA A 486 -14.32 5.38 -13.42
CA ALA A 486 -15.70 4.99 -13.61
C ALA A 486 -16.50 5.97 -14.51
N ASP A 487 -17.28 5.42 -15.42
CA ASP A 487 -18.25 6.15 -16.23
C ASP A 487 -19.56 6.37 -15.43
N ARG A 488 -19.95 5.37 -14.64
CA ARG A 488 -21.03 5.40 -13.64
C ARG A 488 -20.53 4.84 -12.32
N VAL A 489 -21.02 5.40 -11.20
CA VAL A 489 -20.67 4.97 -9.85
C VAL A 489 -21.92 4.58 -9.09
N GLY A 490 -21.97 3.36 -8.55
CA GLY A 490 -22.91 2.93 -7.55
C GLY A 490 -22.27 2.89 -6.17
N VAL A 491 -23.01 3.26 -5.14
CA VAL A 491 -22.57 3.13 -3.75
C VAL A 491 -23.33 2.01 -3.08
N ILE A 492 -22.61 1.02 -2.56
CA ILE A 492 -23.21 -0.08 -1.81
C ILE A 492 -23.09 0.17 -0.30
N TYR A 493 -24.21 0.02 0.39
CA TYR A 493 -24.32 0.07 1.85
C TYR A 493 -25.36 -0.94 2.33
N ASP A 494 -25.01 -1.72 3.35
CA ASP A 494 -25.86 -2.79 3.93
C ASP A 494 -26.51 -3.71 2.86
N GLY A 495 -25.67 -4.16 1.90
CA GLY A 495 -26.07 -5.09 0.85
C GLY A 495 -26.95 -4.51 -0.27
N ARG A 496 -27.12 -3.20 -0.36
CA ARG A 496 -27.96 -2.51 -1.35
C ARG A 496 -27.21 -1.40 -2.05
N ILE A 497 -27.57 -1.10 -3.29
CA ILE A 497 -27.11 0.12 -3.96
C ILE A 497 -27.99 1.28 -3.47
N VAL A 498 -27.41 2.16 -2.64
CA VAL A 498 -28.10 3.28 -1.99
C VAL A 498 -28.03 4.58 -2.78
N ALA A 499 -27.07 4.71 -3.71
CA ALA A 499 -26.96 5.87 -4.60
C ALA A 499 -26.27 5.47 -5.91
N GLN A 500 -26.57 6.23 -6.99
CA GLN A 500 -25.88 6.11 -8.28
C GLN A 500 -25.57 7.50 -8.83
N PHE A 501 -24.38 7.65 -9.44
CA PHE A 501 -23.88 8.89 -10.01
C PHE A 501 -23.31 8.65 -11.40
N ARG A 502 -23.32 9.68 -12.26
CA ARG A 502 -22.40 9.69 -13.39
C ARG A 502 -20.99 9.95 -12.86
N GLY A 503 -19.98 9.25 -13.36
CA GLY A 503 -18.63 9.39 -12.83
C GLY A 503 -18.07 10.81 -12.88
N ALA A 504 -18.54 11.67 -13.82
CA ALA A 504 -18.15 13.07 -13.92
C ALA A 504 -18.77 13.96 -12.81
N ASP A 505 -19.90 13.55 -12.27
CA ASP A 505 -20.70 14.35 -11.32
C ASP A 505 -20.46 13.88 -9.86
N ALA A 506 -19.81 12.73 -9.67
CA ALA A 506 -19.51 12.18 -8.35
C ALA A 506 -18.36 12.92 -7.66
N THR A 507 -18.52 13.22 -6.38
CA THR A 507 -17.47 13.81 -5.54
C THR A 507 -17.07 12.86 -4.41
N MET A 508 -15.83 12.95 -3.96
CA MET A 508 -15.32 12.11 -2.86
C MET A 508 -16.16 12.29 -1.58
N THR A 509 -16.57 13.52 -1.28
CA THR A 509 -17.37 13.84 -0.10
C THR A 509 -18.77 13.21 -0.17
N GLU A 510 -19.44 13.28 -1.33
CA GLU A 510 -20.77 12.69 -1.50
C GLU A 510 -20.72 11.17 -1.43
N LEU A 511 -19.77 10.54 -2.15
CA LEU A 511 -19.59 9.09 -2.09
C LEU A 511 -19.33 8.64 -0.64
N GLY A 512 -18.45 9.33 0.10
CA GLY A 512 -18.14 9.03 1.49
C GLY A 512 -19.36 9.08 2.43
N LEU A 513 -20.25 10.06 2.24
CA LEU A 513 -21.48 10.16 3.04
C LEU A 513 -22.43 8.97 2.83
N TYR A 514 -22.61 8.51 1.59
CA TYR A 514 -23.42 7.32 1.30
C TYR A 514 -22.75 6.01 1.73
N MET A 515 -21.44 5.90 1.59
CA MET A 515 -20.68 4.72 2.01
C MET A 515 -20.73 4.45 3.52
N THR A 516 -20.89 5.51 4.32
CA THR A 516 -20.99 5.42 5.79
C THR A 516 -22.42 5.35 6.32
N GLY A 517 -23.43 5.43 5.42
CA GLY A 517 -24.83 5.48 5.82
C GLY A 517 -25.28 6.80 6.48
N ALA A 518 -24.42 7.84 6.46
CA ALA A 518 -24.74 9.16 7.00
C ALA A 518 -25.81 9.90 6.17
N ARG A 519 -25.98 9.52 4.89
CA ARG A 519 -27.10 9.89 4.03
C ARG A 519 -27.90 8.63 3.68
N GLY A 520 -29.18 8.58 4.06
CA GLY A 520 -30.08 7.47 3.74
C GLY A 520 -30.55 7.52 2.29
N GLY A 521 -30.85 6.34 1.70
CA GLY A 521 -31.26 6.19 0.30
C GLY A 521 -32.65 6.74 -0.09
N ASP A 522 -33.30 7.55 0.75
CA ASP A 522 -34.63 8.14 0.49
C ASP A 522 -34.59 9.57 -0.09
N GLU A 523 -33.42 10.16 -0.26
CA GLU A 523 -33.28 11.43 -0.97
C GLU A 523 -32.81 11.17 -2.41
N GLU A 524 -33.69 11.40 -3.41
CA GLU A 524 -33.31 11.41 -4.83
C GLU A 524 -32.11 12.36 -5.03
N PRO A 525 -31.05 11.92 -5.74
CA PRO A 525 -29.95 12.81 -6.10
C PRO A 525 -30.51 13.98 -6.91
N ALA A 526 -30.14 15.21 -6.53
CA ALA A 526 -30.51 16.41 -7.27
C ALA A 526 -30.09 16.27 -8.74
N ALA A 527 -31.04 16.43 -9.66
CA ALA A 527 -30.95 16.24 -11.10
C ALA A 527 -29.92 17.16 -11.77
#